data_282176e3a4debb1b20eb7379845b1e20
#
_entry.id   282176e3a4debb1b20eb7379845b1e20
#
_cell.length_a   1.000
_cell.length_b   1.000
_cell.length_c   1.000
_cell.angle_alpha   90.00
_cell.angle_beta   90.00
_cell.angle_gamma   90.00
#
_symmetry.space_group_name_H-M   'P 1'
#
loop_
_entity.id
_entity.type
_entity.pdbx_description
1 polymer ?
#
loop_
_entity_poly.entity_id
_entity_poly.type
_entity_poly.pdbx_seq_one_letter_code
_entity_poly.pdbx_strand_id
1 'polypeptide(L)'
;WIKRNTADENNNCIEFHHEKNLKVKDRDKLIQIYTARIENFRNAVMQDNPIIFFQITSDVLEAENQYNELKRIRADKPFKFLIVNTGFSIPAVEKQDLYILNLPFPCPSYEKFWWKKEYYDTPYGRLYEEKMADFCLKHLNFKAENN
;
A
#
# COMPACT_ATOMS: atom_id res chain seq x y z
N TRP A 1 4.14 -2.75 -8.02
CA TRP A 1 4.53 -1.40 -8.41
C TRP A 1 4.59 -1.34 -9.93
N ILE A 2 3.78 -0.46 -10.50
CA ILE A 2 3.80 -0.16 -11.93
C ILE A 2 4.55 1.16 -12.06
N LYS A 3 5.77 1.12 -12.60
CA LYS A 3 6.51 2.33 -12.92
C LYS A 3 6.19 2.70 -14.37
N ARG A 4 5.61 3.87 -14.59
CA ARG A 4 5.54 4.43 -15.93
C ARG A 4 6.92 4.99 -16.28
N ASN A 5 7.60 4.37 -17.22
CA ASN A 5 8.76 4.97 -17.83
C ASN A 5 8.26 5.87 -18.98
N THR A 6 8.25 7.16 -18.77
CA THR A 6 7.96 8.17 -19.81
C THR A 6 9.24 8.48 -20.60
N ALA A 7 9.83 7.49 -21.22
CA ALA A 7 11.04 7.71 -22.00
C ALA A 7 10.79 8.16 -23.46
N ASP A 8 9.53 8.11 -23.92
CA ASP A 8 9.13 8.67 -25.22
C ASP A 8 7.65 9.02 -25.19
N GLU A 9 7.27 10.13 -25.83
CA GLU A 9 5.89 10.61 -25.88
C GLU A 9 4.89 9.61 -26.49
N ASN A 10 5.34 8.49 -27.02
CA ASN A 10 4.51 7.45 -27.66
C ASN A 10 4.68 6.03 -27.11
N ASN A 11 5.53 5.79 -26.13
CA ASN A 11 5.72 4.47 -25.53
C ASN A 11 5.49 4.50 -24.02
N ASN A 12 4.23 4.35 -23.61
CA ASN A 12 3.89 4.04 -22.22
C ASN A 12 4.37 2.62 -21.88
N CYS A 13 5.65 2.49 -21.51
CA CYS A 13 6.18 1.22 -21.04
C CYS A 13 5.77 1.00 -19.59
N ILE A 14 4.98 -0.03 -19.34
CA ILE A 14 4.64 -0.48 -17.99
C ILE A 14 5.66 -1.55 -17.62
N GLU A 15 6.50 -1.27 -16.62
CA GLU A 15 7.44 -2.24 -16.07
C GLU A 15 6.84 -3.00 -14.89
N PHE A 16 6.88 -4.33 -14.97
CA PHE A 16 6.46 -5.23 -13.89
C PHE A 16 7.70 -5.71 -13.12
N HIS A 17 8.14 -4.95 -12.14
CA HIS A 17 9.38 -5.21 -11.40
C HIS A 17 9.45 -6.58 -10.71
N HIS A 18 8.30 -7.15 -10.36
CA HIS A 18 8.22 -8.45 -9.70
C HIS A 18 8.13 -9.63 -10.66
N GLU A 19 7.95 -9.36 -11.95
CA GLU A 19 7.80 -10.38 -12.99
C GLU A 19 9.06 -10.44 -13.90
N LYS A 20 10.24 -10.42 -13.28
CA LYS A 20 11.53 -10.33 -13.98
C LYS A 20 11.77 -11.41 -15.04
N ASN A 21 11.07 -12.54 -14.94
CA ASN A 21 11.20 -13.66 -15.86
C ASN A 21 10.21 -13.61 -17.03
N LEU A 22 9.27 -12.65 -17.02
CA LEU A 22 8.28 -12.50 -18.08
C LEU A 22 8.76 -11.46 -19.09
N LYS A 23 8.94 -11.90 -20.33
CA LYS A 23 9.29 -11.03 -21.46
C LYS A 23 8.00 -10.47 -22.09
N VAL A 24 8.12 -9.41 -22.88
CA VAL A 24 6.97 -8.79 -23.59
C VAL A 24 6.17 -9.82 -24.41
N LYS A 25 6.80 -10.88 -24.90
CA LYS A 25 6.13 -12.01 -25.59
C LYS A 25 5.24 -12.90 -24.70
N ASP A 26 5.36 -12.74 -23.37
CA ASP A 26 4.54 -13.48 -22.41
C ASP A 26 3.28 -12.69 -21.98
N ARG A 27 2.78 -11.81 -22.85
CA ARG A 27 1.62 -10.92 -22.58
C ARG A 27 0.40 -11.69 -22.07
N ASP A 28 0.06 -12.80 -22.68
CA ASP A 28 -1.13 -13.57 -22.31
C ASP A 28 -0.99 -14.16 -20.90
N LYS A 29 0.22 -14.59 -20.55
CA LYS A 29 0.54 -15.06 -19.20
C LYS A 29 0.45 -13.93 -18.16
N LEU A 30 0.93 -12.72 -18.50
CA LEU A 30 0.76 -11.53 -17.65
C LEU A 30 -0.72 -11.21 -17.45
N ILE A 31 -1.51 -11.20 -18.53
CA ILE A 31 -2.96 -10.95 -18.45
C ILE A 31 -3.62 -11.98 -17.52
N GLN A 32 -3.33 -13.26 -17.66
CA GLN A 32 -3.87 -14.31 -16.78
C GLN A 32 -3.53 -14.08 -15.31
N ILE A 33 -2.25 -13.79 -15.02
CA ILE A 33 -1.79 -13.54 -13.64
C ILE A 33 -2.51 -12.33 -13.03
N TYR A 34 -2.57 -11.22 -13.77
CA TYR A 34 -3.19 -10.01 -13.23
C TYR A 34 -4.70 -10.09 -13.18
N THR A 35 -5.35 -10.79 -14.11
CA THR A 35 -6.78 -11.09 -14.02
C THR A 35 -7.09 -11.87 -12.75
N ALA A 36 -6.35 -12.95 -12.49
CA ALA A 36 -6.52 -13.73 -11.27
C ALA A 36 -6.27 -12.90 -9.98
N ARG A 37 -5.24 -12.05 -9.97
CA ARG A 37 -4.97 -11.15 -8.84
C ARG A 37 -6.11 -10.15 -8.62
N ILE A 38 -6.65 -9.57 -9.69
CA ILE A 38 -7.78 -8.64 -9.63
C ILE A 38 -9.04 -9.36 -9.11
N GLU A 39 -9.32 -10.55 -9.60
CA GLU A 39 -10.45 -11.37 -9.14
C GLU A 39 -10.32 -11.73 -7.66
N ASN A 40 -9.14 -12.18 -7.23
CA ASN A 40 -8.87 -12.49 -5.83
C ASN A 40 -9.04 -11.25 -4.93
N PHE A 41 -8.55 -10.09 -5.38
CA PHE A 41 -8.74 -8.83 -4.65
C PHE A 41 -10.22 -8.45 -4.57
N ARG A 42 -10.95 -8.51 -5.68
CA ARG A 42 -12.39 -8.23 -5.69
C ARG A 42 -13.15 -9.16 -4.76
N ASN A 43 -12.87 -10.46 -4.82
CA ASN A 43 -13.48 -11.44 -3.95
C ASN A 43 -13.19 -11.14 -2.47
N ALA A 44 -11.94 -10.82 -2.13
CA ALA A 44 -11.57 -10.44 -0.77
C ALA A 44 -12.34 -9.18 -0.31
N VAL A 45 -12.37 -8.13 -1.15
CA VAL A 45 -13.06 -6.87 -0.82
C VAL A 45 -14.57 -7.09 -0.62
N MET A 46 -15.17 -8.04 -1.31
CA MET A 46 -16.62 -8.29 -1.23
C MET A 46 -17.02 -9.20 -0.07
N GLN A 47 -16.08 -9.82 0.64
CA GLN A 47 -16.40 -10.65 1.83
C GLN A 47 -16.95 -9.80 2.98
N ASP A 48 -17.76 -10.41 3.83
CA ASP A 48 -18.35 -9.74 5.01
C ASP A 48 -17.37 -9.63 6.17
N ASN A 49 -16.28 -10.41 6.13
CA ASN A 49 -15.27 -10.38 7.17
C ASN A 49 -14.59 -9.01 7.28
N PRO A 50 -14.19 -8.58 8.49
CA PRO A 50 -13.35 -7.40 8.68
C PRO A 50 -12.05 -7.49 7.88
N ILE A 51 -11.69 -6.43 7.16
CA ILE A 51 -10.47 -6.37 6.33
C ILE A 51 -9.62 -5.16 6.74
N ILE A 52 -8.32 -5.36 6.78
CA ILE A 52 -7.34 -4.29 6.92
C ILE A 52 -6.62 -4.13 5.60
N PHE A 53 -6.72 -2.94 5.02
CA PHE A 53 -5.89 -2.52 3.90
C PHE A 53 -4.68 -1.78 4.45
N PHE A 54 -3.51 -2.10 3.93
CA PHE A 54 -2.26 -1.48 4.35
C PHE A 54 -1.51 -0.95 3.12
N GLN A 55 -1.05 0.29 3.20
CA GLN A 55 -0.31 0.92 2.13
C GLN A 55 0.85 1.76 2.68
N ILE A 56 1.99 1.67 2.01
CA ILE A 56 3.13 2.58 2.20
C ILE A 56 3.19 3.47 0.97
N THR A 57 3.09 4.78 1.15
CA THR A 57 3.07 5.72 0.03
C THR A 57 3.63 7.08 0.44
N SER A 58 4.12 7.84 -0.55
CA SER A 58 4.38 9.28 -0.41
C SER A 58 3.25 10.14 -0.98
N ASP A 59 2.26 9.50 -1.63
CA ASP A 59 1.10 10.16 -2.22
C ASP A 59 -0.14 9.86 -1.37
N VAL A 60 -0.36 10.71 -0.38
CA VAL A 60 -1.49 10.56 0.53
C VAL A 60 -2.82 10.91 -0.14
N LEU A 61 -2.81 11.83 -1.10
CA LEU A 61 -4.03 12.19 -1.83
C LEU A 61 -4.56 10.99 -2.63
N GLU A 62 -3.68 10.27 -3.31
CA GLU A 62 -4.04 9.05 -4.02
C GLU A 62 -4.55 7.97 -3.04
N ALA A 63 -3.90 7.83 -1.88
CA ALA A 63 -4.35 6.89 -0.85
C ALA A 63 -5.73 7.27 -0.28
N GLU A 64 -6.03 8.55 -0.10
CA GLU A 64 -7.37 9.01 0.30
C GLU A 64 -8.43 8.72 -0.77
N ASN A 65 -8.10 8.86 -2.04
CA ASN A 65 -9.00 8.48 -3.14
C ASN A 65 -9.30 6.98 -3.11
N GLN A 66 -8.29 6.16 -2.88
CA GLN A 66 -8.44 4.71 -2.73
C GLN A 66 -9.30 4.36 -1.51
N TYR A 67 -9.11 5.03 -0.37
CA TYR A 67 -9.98 4.87 0.80
C TYR A 67 -11.45 5.17 0.47
N ASN A 68 -11.72 6.27 -0.21
CA ASN A 68 -13.08 6.66 -0.58
C ASN A 68 -13.74 5.60 -1.49
N GLU A 69 -12.98 5.07 -2.45
CA GLU A 69 -13.45 3.97 -3.30
C GLU A 69 -13.69 2.68 -2.52
N LEU A 70 -12.79 2.31 -1.61
CA LEU A 70 -12.97 1.14 -0.74
C LEU A 70 -14.20 1.31 0.14
N LYS A 71 -14.43 2.49 0.70
CA LYS A 71 -15.63 2.79 1.49
C LYS A 71 -16.90 2.65 0.66
N ARG A 72 -16.90 3.12 -0.59
CA ARG A 72 -18.03 2.97 -1.50
C ARG A 72 -18.32 1.49 -1.83
N ILE A 73 -17.27 0.69 -2.08
CA ILE A 73 -17.39 -0.72 -2.46
C ILE A 73 -17.80 -1.57 -1.25
N ARG A 74 -17.19 -1.30 -0.09
CA ARG A 74 -17.44 -2.06 1.13
C ARG A 74 -18.78 -1.72 1.78
N ALA A 75 -19.34 -0.53 1.53
CA ALA A 75 -20.55 -0.03 2.13
C ALA A 75 -20.55 -0.18 3.66
N ASP A 76 -21.39 -1.07 4.22
CA ASP A 76 -21.52 -1.31 5.66
C ASP A 76 -20.53 -2.37 6.20
N LYS A 77 -19.72 -2.97 5.33
CA LYS A 77 -18.78 -4.03 5.73
C LYS A 77 -17.57 -3.43 6.45
N PRO A 78 -17.19 -3.98 7.61
CA PRO A 78 -16.11 -3.41 8.41
C PRO A 78 -14.77 -3.50 7.68
N PHE A 79 -14.04 -2.39 7.66
CA PHE A 79 -12.67 -2.34 7.17
C PHE A 79 -11.87 -1.26 7.89
N LYS A 80 -10.56 -1.35 7.80
CA LYS A 80 -9.63 -0.28 8.18
C LYS A 80 -8.64 -0.07 7.05
N PHE A 81 -8.26 1.18 6.84
CA PHE A 81 -7.19 1.52 5.93
C PHE A 81 -6.05 2.19 6.69
N LEU A 82 -4.92 1.49 6.72
CA LEU A 82 -3.70 1.94 7.38
C LEU A 82 -2.73 2.45 6.33
N ILE A 83 -2.30 3.70 6.46
CA ILE A 83 -1.37 4.35 5.56
C ILE A 83 -0.10 4.70 6.32
N VAL A 84 1.05 4.27 5.82
CA VAL A 84 2.36 4.80 6.22
C VAL A 84 2.78 5.83 5.18
N ASN A 85 2.69 7.09 5.55
CA ASN A 85 3.12 8.20 4.72
C ASN A 85 4.62 8.41 4.85
N THR A 86 5.34 8.15 3.76
CA THR A 86 6.80 8.31 3.66
C THR A 86 7.23 9.66 3.08
N GLY A 87 6.25 10.48 2.67
CA GLY A 87 6.46 11.82 2.11
C GLY A 87 6.51 12.92 3.18
N PHE A 88 6.09 14.10 2.79
CA PHE A 88 5.96 15.21 3.72
C PHE A 88 4.89 14.93 4.76
N SER A 89 5.15 15.36 5.99
CA SER A 89 4.18 15.25 7.07
C SER A 89 2.90 16.02 6.72
N ILE A 90 1.78 15.34 6.84
CA ILE A 90 0.46 15.94 6.66
C ILE A 90 -0.22 16.09 8.02
N PRO A 91 -1.15 17.04 8.18
CA PRO A 91 -1.98 17.11 9.38
C PRO A 91 -2.69 15.77 9.65
N ALA A 92 -2.96 15.49 10.90
CA ALA A 92 -3.75 14.32 11.27
C ALA A 92 -5.11 14.38 10.56
N VAL A 93 -5.45 13.32 9.85
CA VAL A 93 -6.75 13.18 9.19
C VAL A 93 -7.60 12.27 10.05
N GLU A 94 -8.60 12.84 10.70
CA GLU A 94 -9.57 12.07 11.46
C GLU A 94 -10.72 11.65 10.52
N LYS A 95 -10.61 10.48 9.98
CA LYS A 95 -11.69 9.80 9.26
C LYS A 95 -11.94 8.46 9.93
N GLN A 96 -13.17 8.08 10.06
CA GLN A 96 -13.52 6.74 10.53
C GLN A 96 -12.82 5.70 9.64
N ASP A 97 -12.14 4.75 10.27
CA ASP A 97 -11.46 3.63 9.58
C ASP A 97 -10.25 3.99 8.70
N LEU A 98 -9.84 5.26 8.66
CA LEU A 98 -8.62 5.71 7.99
C LEU A 98 -7.59 6.16 9.04
N TYR A 99 -6.45 5.54 9.03
CA TYR A 99 -5.35 5.81 9.98
C TYR A 99 -4.07 6.10 9.21
N ILE A 100 -3.43 7.22 9.51
CA ILE A 100 -2.22 7.66 8.82
C ILE A 100 -1.08 7.81 9.82
N LEU A 101 0.02 7.11 9.55
CA LEU A 101 1.29 7.29 10.24
C LEU A 101 2.24 8.10 9.35
N ASN A 102 2.60 9.31 9.77
CA ASN A 102 3.67 10.06 9.12
C ASN A 102 5.02 9.47 9.55
N LEU A 103 5.67 8.76 8.66
CA LEU A 103 6.93 8.08 8.90
C LEU A 103 7.84 8.25 7.69
N PRO A 104 8.55 9.39 7.58
CA PRO A 104 9.48 9.62 6.47
C PRO A 104 10.56 8.54 6.47
N PHE A 105 11.10 8.23 5.29
CA PHE A 105 12.17 7.25 5.18
C PHE A 105 13.35 7.59 6.10
N PRO A 106 13.96 6.58 6.73
CA PRO A 106 15.06 6.79 7.67
C PRO A 106 16.34 7.29 7.01
N CYS A 107 16.38 7.37 5.69
CA CYS A 107 17.53 7.85 4.93
C CYS A 107 17.11 8.86 3.86
N PRO A 108 17.93 9.89 3.60
CA PRO A 108 17.57 11.02 2.75
C PRO A 108 17.57 10.71 1.24
N SER A 109 17.96 9.51 0.80
CA SER A 109 18.02 9.19 -0.62
C SER A 109 17.03 8.09 -0.98
N TYR A 110 16.30 8.30 -2.08
CA TYR A 110 15.37 7.31 -2.66
C TYR A 110 16.03 5.98 -3.06
N GLU A 111 17.34 5.95 -3.19
CA GLU A 111 18.10 4.75 -3.51
C GLU A 111 18.26 3.82 -2.30
N LYS A 112 18.02 4.34 -1.10
CA LYS A 112 18.20 3.64 0.17
C LYS A 112 16.84 3.21 0.71
N PHE A 113 16.31 2.17 0.14
CA PHE A 113 15.04 1.61 0.60
C PHE A 113 15.23 0.87 1.91
N TRP A 114 14.37 1.14 2.89
CA TRP A 114 14.38 0.52 4.21
C TRP A 114 14.32 -1.03 4.16
N TRP A 115 13.79 -1.63 3.11
CA TRP A 115 13.74 -3.08 2.91
C TRP A 115 15.03 -3.70 2.36
N LYS A 116 16.03 -2.92 2.03
CA LYS A 116 17.35 -3.44 1.69
C LYS A 116 18.10 -3.78 2.97
N LYS A 117 18.70 -4.98 3.02
CA LYS A 117 19.36 -5.51 4.20
C LYS A 117 20.35 -4.53 4.85
N GLU A 118 21.12 -3.82 4.04
CA GLU A 118 22.08 -2.83 4.50
C GLU A 118 21.48 -1.63 5.23
N TYR A 119 20.15 -1.45 5.16
CA TYR A 119 19.46 -0.34 5.80
C TYR A 119 18.54 -0.76 6.93
N TYR A 120 17.74 -1.83 6.76
CA TYR A 120 16.84 -2.25 7.83
C TYR A 120 17.61 -2.84 9.03
N ASP A 121 18.80 -3.39 8.81
CA ASP A 121 19.67 -3.92 9.88
C ASP A 121 20.42 -2.82 10.67
N THR A 122 20.21 -1.56 10.32
CA THR A 122 20.72 -0.40 11.03
C THR A 122 19.80 0.00 12.18
N PRO A 123 20.29 0.75 13.21
CA PRO A 123 19.43 1.27 14.26
C PRO A 123 18.25 2.10 13.74
N TYR A 124 18.44 2.87 12.67
CA TYR A 124 17.37 3.65 12.03
C TYR A 124 16.34 2.77 11.35
N GLY A 125 16.77 1.74 10.64
CA GLY A 125 15.87 0.78 9.99
C GLY A 125 15.03 0.02 11.02
N ARG A 126 15.62 -0.43 12.12
CA ARG A 126 14.91 -1.10 13.21
C ARG A 126 13.87 -0.21 13.86
N LEU A 127 14.24 1.05 14.17
CA LEU A 127 13.28 2.02 14.71
C LEU A 127 12.13 2.29 13.73
N TYR A 128 12.40 2.30 12.42
CA TYR A 128 11.39 2.47 11.39
C TYR A 128 10.41 1.30 11.39
N GLU A 129 10.91 0.07 11.45
CA GLU A 129 10.09 -1.15 11.51
C GLU A 129 9.29 -1.23 12.81
N GLU A 130 9.89 -0.89 13.96
CA GLU A 130 9.19 -0.84 15.25
C GLU A 130 7.99 0.11 15.19
N LYS A 131 8.16 1.33 14.67
CA LYS A 131 7.07 2.29 14.53
C LYS A 131 5.96 1.81 13.61
N MET A 132 6.31 1.14 12.51
CA MET A 132 5.31 0.53 11.62
C MET A 132 4.57 -0.61 12.31
N ALA A 133 5.30 -1.48 13.02
CA ALA A 133 4.72 -2.60 13.74
C ALA A 133 3.76 -2.11 14.84
N ASP A 134 4.17 -1.14 15.64
CA ASP A 134 3.34 -0.53 16.69
C ASP A 134 2.07 0.09 16.11
N PHE A 135 2.20 0.81 15.01
CA PHE A 135 1.06 1.38 14.30
C PHE A 135 0.08 0.31 13.82
N CYS A 136 0.59 -0.75 13.20
CA CYS A 136 -0.24 -1.86 12.76
C CYS A 136 -0.92 -2.56 13.96
N LEU A 137 -0.16 -2.91 15.00
CA LEU A 137 -0.68 -3.61 16.16
C LEU A 137 -1.76 -2.81 16.89
N LYS A 138 -1.59 -1.49 17.00
CA LYS A 138 -2.59 -0.59 17.59
C LYS A 138 -3.94 -0.66 16.87
N HIS A 139 -3.96 -0.92 15.56
CA HIS A 139 -5.16 -0.86 14.73
C HIS A 139 -5.66 -2.25 14.27
N LEU A 140 -4.97 -3.34 14.63
CA LEU A 140 -5.37 -4.70 14.22
C LEU A 140 -6.71 -5.15 14.85
N ASN A 141 -7.04 -4.66 16.04
CA ASN A 141 -8.26 -5.07 16.71
C ASN A 141 -9.48 -4.31 16.17
N PHE A 142 -10.37 -5.02 15.51
CA PHE A 142 -11.75 -4.58 15.36
C PHE A 142 -12.41 -4.75 16.73
N LYS A 143 -12.45 -3.70 17.55
CA LYS A 143 -13.30 -3.73 18.73
C LYS A 143 -14.72 -3.93 18.22
N ALA A 144 -15.39 -4.97 18.71
CA ALA A 144 -16.84 -4.98 18.66
C ALA A 144 -17.28 -3.68 19.38
N GLU A 145 -17.84 -2.74 18.65
CA GLU A 145 -18.55 -1.63 19.26
C GLU A 145 -19.69 -2.29 20.02
N ASN A 146 -19.52 -2.41 21.33
CA ASN A 146 -20.58 -2.85 22.20
C ASN A 146 -21.68 -1.80 22.10
N ASN A 147 -22.73 -2.14 21.35
CA ASN A 147 -24.01 -1.47 21.39
C ASN A 147 -24.63 -1.62 22.80
#